data_2d9661546e9e9acfca01f58739db73b0
#
_entry.id   2d9661546e9e9acfca01f58739db73b0
#
_cell.length_a   1.000
_cell.length_b   1.000
_cell.length_c   1.000
_cell.angle_alpha   90.00
_cell.angle_beta   90.00
_cell.angle_gamma   90.00
#
_symmetry.space_group_name_H-M   'P 1'
#
loop_
_entity.id
_entity.type
_entity.pdbx_description
1 polymer ?
#
loop_
_entity_poly.entity_id
_entity_poly.type
_entity_poly.pdbx_seq_one_letter_code
_entity_poly.pdbx_strand_id
1 'polypeptide(L)'
;MNKDRIFNNVMQSSAGLSMGAIWQHLGVEVAALSVPYEVRVSCFFEILEKLLRDGLIKLARNDSFLVGDINSQINEIRRAWPQSPGEDDLDGFGYWFFTAPAGVVWIFENGVETWT
;
A
#
# COMPACT_ATOMS: atom_id res chain seq x y z
N MET A 1 17.97 8.85 -1.65
CA MET A 1 16.57 8.69 -2.10
C MET A 1 15.72 9.80 -1.53
N ASN A 2 14.97 10.49 -2.37
CA ASN A 2 14.06 11.54 -1.92
C ASN A 2 12.69 10.93 -1.61
N LYS A 3 12.48 10.57 -0.36
CA LYS A 3 11.24 9.90 0.08
C LYS A 3 10.01 10.76 -0.13
N ASP A 4 10.08 12.05 0.17
CA ASP A 4 8.91 12.93 0.04
C ASP A 4 8.42 13.00 -1.40
N ARG A 5 9.33 13.13 -2.34
CA ARG A 5 9.01 13.16 -3.76
C ARG A 5 8.41 11.83 -4.22
N ILE A 6 9.03 10.72 -3.83
CA ILE A 6 8.56 9.39 -4.19
C ILE A 6 7.16 9.15 -3.61
N PHE A 7 6.95 9.48 -2.34
CA PHE A 7 5.67 9.28 -1.68
C PHE A 7 4.57 10.12 -2.34
N ASN A 8 4.86 11.39 -2.65
CA ASN A 8 3.89 12.25 -3.33
C ASN A 8 3.53 11.72 -4.71
N ASN A 9 4.51 11.27 -5.48
CA ASN A 9 4.27 10.71 -6.81
C ASN A 9 3.41 9.45 -6.73
N VAL A 10 3.71 8.55 -5.80
CA VAL A 10 2.94 7.32 -5.61
C VAL A 10 1.52 7.64 -5.18
N MET A 11 1.34 8.56 -4.23
CA MET A 11 0.01 8.95 -3.77
C MET A 11 -0.84 9.51 -4.90
N GLN A 12 -0.26 10.38 -5.72
CA GLN A 12 -0.98 10.98 -6.85
C GLN A 12 -1.36 9.95 -7.91
N SER A 13 -0.42 9.08 -8.27
CA SER A 13 -0.66 8.10 -9.34
C SER A 13 -1.55 6.95 -8.88
N SER A 14 -1.62 6.67 -7.59
CA SER A 14 -2.37 5.54 -7.04
C SER A 14 -3.74 5.91 -6.48
N ALA A 15 -4.09 7.19 -6.43
CA ALA A 15 -5.35 7.65 -5.86
C ALA A 15 -6.53 6.95 -6.54
N GLY A 16 -7.38 6.31 -5.73
CA GLY A 16 -8.53 5.55 -6.23
C GLY A 16 -8.21 4.14 -6.72
N LEU A 17 -6.95 3.72 -6.68
CA LEU A 17 -6.53 2.40 -7.15
C LEU A 17 -6.26 1.46 -5.98
N SER A 18 -6.06 0.17 -6.29
CA SER A 18 -5.87 -0.87 -5.28
C SER A 18 -4.55 -0.74 -4.51
N MET A 19 -4.46 -1.47 -3.40
CA MET A 19 -3.21 -1.57 -2.63
C MET A 19 -2.07 -2.13 -3.49
N GLY A 20 -2.38 -3.09 -4.37
CA GLY A 20 -1.40 -3.61 -5.33
C GLY A 20 -0.86 -2.54 -6.26
N ALA A 21 -1.70 -1.59 -6.67
CA ALA A 21 -1.26 -0.47 -7.49
C ALA A 21 -0.27 0.43 -6.74
N ILE A 22 -0.50 0.66 -5.44
CA ILE A 22 0.46 1.42 -4.61
C ILE A 22 1.84 0.75 -4.66
N TRP A 23 1.87 -0.56 -4.47
CA TRP A 23 3.12 -1.34 -4.55
C TRP A 23 3.80 -1.21 -5.92
N GLN A 24 3.04 -1.37 -6.99
CA GLN A 24 3.56 -1.29 -8.35
C GLN A 24 4.08 0.10 -8.69
N HIS A 25 3.34 1.14 -8.32
CA HIS A 25 3.76 2.52 -8.59
C HIS A 25 5.00 2.88 -7.77
N LEU A 26 5.10 2.39 -6.54
CA LEU A 26 6.34 2.53 -5.77
C LEU A 26 7.49 1.85 -6.49
N GLY A 27 7.28 0.65 -7.04
CA GLY A 27 8.29 -0.06 -7.81
C GLY A 27 8.80 0.75 -8.99
N VAL A 28 7.91 1.43 -9.70
CA VAL A 28 8.29 2.31 -10.81
C VAL A 28 9.17 3.46 -10.31
N GLU A 29 8.78 4.09 -9.20
CA GLU A 29 9.51 5.24 -8.65
C GLU A 29 10.92 4.88 -8.17
N VAL A 30 11.13 3.68 -7.66
CA VAL A 30 12.44 3.27 -7.13
C VAL A 30 13.26 2.43 -8.11
N ALA A 31 12.72 2.08 -9.27
CA ALA A 31 13.39 1.20 -10.24
C ALA A 31 14.77 1.71 -10.63
N ALA A 32 14.90 3.01 -10.90
CA ALA A 32 16.18 3.62 -11.31
C ALA A 32 17.20 3.70 -10.17
N LEU A 33 16.74 3.52 -8.92
CA LEU A 33 17.59 3.62 -7.73
C LEU A 33 18.16 2.28 -7.32
N SER A 34 17.68 1.19 -7.90
CA SER A 34 18.12 -0.19 -7.59
C SER A 34 18.08 -0.51 -6.09
N VAL A 35 17.03 -0.05 -5.41
CA VAL A 35 16.91 -0.30 -3.97
C VAL A 35 16.64 -1.78 -3.69
N PRO A 36 17.15 -2.33 -2.56
CA PRO A 36 16.82 -3.70 -2.15
C PRO A 36 15.32 -3.87 -1.89
N TYR A 37 14.87 -5.12 -1.98
CA TYR A 37 13.48 -5.48 -1.72
C TYR A 37 13.01 -4.98 -0.34
N GLU A 38 13.84 -5.16 0.69
CA GLU A 38 13.50 -4.74 2.06
C GLU A 38 13.26 -3.23 2.16
N VAL A 39 14.00 -2.44 1.40
CA VAL A 39 13.82 -0.98 1.36
C VAL A 39 12.51 -0.64 0.69
N ARG A 40 12.17 -1.30 -0.41
CA ARG A 40 10.90 -1.10 -1.08
C ARG A 40 9.73 -1.47 -0.15
N VAL A 41 9.84 -2.59 0.58
CA VAL A 41 8.82 -3.01 1.55
C VAL A 41 8.66 -1.95 2.65
N SER A 42 9.77 -1.46 3.22
CA SER A 42 9.71 -0.41 4.24
C SER A 42 9.03 0.85 3.73
N CYS A 43 9.36 1.28 2.52
CA CYS A 43 8.73 2.45 1.90
C CYS A 43 7.23 2.23 1.68
N PHE A 44 6.84 1.03 1.27
CA PHE A 44 5.44 0.70 1.07
C PHE A 44 4.64 0.86 2.37
N PHE A 45 5.14 0.31 3.46
CA PHE A 45 4.45 0.44 4.76
C PHE A 45 4.46 1.87 5.29
N GLU A 46 5.51 2.64 5.04
CA GLU A 46 5.53 4.06 5.38
C GLU A 46 4.45 4.83 4.61
N ILE A 47 4.26 4.52 3.33
CA ILE A 47 3.21 5.13 2.51
C ILE A 47 1.82 4.77 3.06
N LEU A 48 1.57 3.50 3.35
CA LEU A 48 0.29 3.08 3.91
C LEU A 48 0.02 3.80 5.23
N GLU A 49 1.00 3.86 6.11
CA GLU A 49 0.85 4.53 7.40
C GLU A 49 0.52 6.01 7.23
N LYS A 50 1.23 6.69 6.33
CA LYS A 50 0.98 8.10 6.06
C LYS A 50 -0.42 8.33 5.50
N LEU A 51 -0.84 7.51 4.55
CA LEU A 51 -2.19 7.62 3.97
C LEU A 51 -3.28 7.39 5.02
N LEU A 52 -3.08 6.43 5.92
CA LEU A 52 -4.03 6.17 7.01
C LEU A 52 -4.07 7.32 8.02
N ARG A 53 -2.91 7.84 8.41
CA ARG A 53 -2.85 8.97 9.35
C ARG A 53 -3.49 10.23 8.80
N ASP A 54 -3.29 10.49 7.52
CA ASP A 54 -3.84 11.67 6.87
C ASP A 54 -5.32 11.51 6.52
N GLY A 55 -5.91 10.34 6.80
CA GLY A 55 -7.31 10.08 6.53
C GLY A 55 -7.65 9.93 5.06
N LEU A 56 -6.66 9.69 4.21
CA LEU A 56 -6.85 9.54 2.77
C LEU A 56 -7.30 8.15 2.37
N ILE A 57 -6.99 7.15 3.19
CA ILE A 57 -7.48 5.78 2.99
C ILE A 57 -7.96 5.18 4.30
N LYS A 58 -8.75 4.11 4.17
CA LYS A 58 -9.03 3.16 5.25
C LYS A 58 -8.75 1.76 4.72
N LEU A 59 -8.46 0.82 5.62
CA LEU A 59 -8.30 -0.57 5.27
C LEU A 59 -9.62 -1.30 5.50
N ALA A 60 -9.96 -2.23 4.61
CA ALA A 60 -11.23 -2.96 4.66
C ALA A 60 -11.04 -4.40 4.25
N ARG A 61 -11.93 -5.26 4.76
CA ARG A 61 -12.01 -6.68 4.45
C ARG A 61 -13.48 -7.10 4.47
N ASN A 62 -13.91 -7.83 3.43
CA ASN A 62 -15.29 -8.34 3.34
C ASN A 62 -16.33 -7.23 3.53
N ASP A 63 -16.14 -6.13 2.80
CA ASP A 63 -17.04 -4.97 2.79
C ASP A 63 -17.14 -4.23 4.13
N SER A 64 -16.19 -4.45 5.04
CA SER A 64 -16.16 -3.79 6.35
C SER A 64 -14.79 -3.22 6.64
N PHE A 65 -14.75 -2.03 7.23
CA PHE A 65 -13.48 -1.44 7.65
C PHE A 65 -12.85 -2.26 8.78
N LEU A 66 -11.51 -2.34 8.74
CA LEU A 66 -10.78 -2.97 9.83
C LEU A 66 -10.96 -2.14 11.11
N VAL A 67 -11.01 -2.85 12.24
CA VAL A 67 -11.10 -2.22 13.56
C VAL A 67 -9.71 -2.12 14.19
N GLY A 68 -9.58 -1.27 15.22
CA GLY A 68 -8.33 -1.08 15.93
C GLY A 68 -7.57 0.13 15.43
N ASP A 69 -6.45 0.42 16.08
CA ASP A 69 -5.62 1.56 15.71
C ASP A 69 -4.82 1.28 14.42
N ILE A 70 -4.18 2.33 13.91
CA ILE A 70 -3.43 2.24 12.65
C ILE A 70 -2.31 1.20 12.75
N ASN A 71 -1.58 1.18 13.89
CA ASN A 71 -0.49 0.23 14.07
C ASN A 71 -0.97 -1.21 14.04
N SER A 72 -2.10 -1.50 14.68
CA SER A 72 -2.70 -2.86 14.66
C SER A 72 -3.09 -3.27 13.26
N GLN A 73 -3.71 -2.37 12.51
CA GLN A 73 -4.13 -2.65 11.14
C GLN A 73 -2.93 -2.88 10.22
N ILE A 74 -1.92 -2.04 10.32
CA ILE A 74 -0.67 -2.19 9.55
C ILE A 74 0.01 -3.52 9.89
N ASN A 75 0.03 -3.89 11.15
CA ASN A 75 0.65 -5.15 11.58
C ASN A 75 -0.04 -6.39 11.03
N GLU A 76 -1.35 -6.34 10.81
CA GLU A 76 -2.05 -7.43 10.13
C GLU A 76 -1.50 -7.68 8.72
N ILE A 77 -1.29 -6.60 7.97
CA ILE A 77 -0.73 -6.68 6.62
C ILE A 77 0.73 -7.16 6.69
N ARG A 78 1.50 -6.58 7.62
CA ARG A 78 2.92 -6.89 7.77
C ARG A 78 3.18 -8.35 8.10
N ARG A 79 2.38 -8.93 8.99
CA ARG A 79 2.53 -10.34 9.37
C ARG A 79 2.25 -11.31 8.22
N ALA A 80 1.37 -10.93 7.31
CA ALA A 80 1.02 -11.75 6.16
C ALA A 80 1.91 -11.49 4.95
N TRP A 81 2.80 -10.50 5.02
CA TRP A 81 3.64 -10.10 3.89
C TRP A 81 4.61 -11.22 3.50
N PRO A 82 4.77 -11.51 2.20
CA PRO A 82 5.71 -12.53 1.73
C PRO A 82 7.16 -12.18 2.06
N GLN A 83 7.95 -13.20 2.37
CA GLN A 83 9.35 -13.04 2.77
C GLN A 83 10.26 -12.61 1.61
N SER A 84 9.91 -12.95 0.38
CA SER A 84 10.72 -12.64 -0.78
C SER A 84 9.87 -12.22 -1.96
N PRO A 85 10.44 -11.46 -2.91
CA PRO A 85 9.67 -10.93 -4.05
C PRO A 85 9.12 -12.01 -4.97
N GLY A 86 9.74 -13.20 -5.03
CA GLY A 86 9.24 -14.29 -5.84
C GLY A 86 8.04 -15.00 -5.25
N GLU A 87 7.74 -14.78 -3.98
CA GLU A 87 6.57 -15.37 -3.35
C GLU A 87 5.32 -14.61 -3.80
N ASP A 88 4.30 -15.35 -4.21
CA ASP A 88 3.02 -14.79 -4.63
C ASP A 88 3.15 -13.65 -5.66
N ASP A 89 4.22 -13.71 -6.45
CA ASP A 89 4.42 -12.84 -7.62
C ASP A 89 4.44 -11.34 -7.30
N LEU A 90 5.03 -10.95 -6.17
CA LEU A 90 5.15 -9.52 -5.84
C LEU A 90 6.03 -8.76 -6.82
N ASP A 91 6.96 -9.45 -7.48
CA ASP A 91 7.88 -8.86 -8.45
C ASP A 91 7.22 -8.65 -9.82
N GLY A 92 6.09 -9.29 -10.07
CA GLY A 92 5.35 -9.20 -11.32
C GLY A 92 4.05 -8.44 -11.15
N PHE A 93 2.94 -9.17 -11.17
CA PHE A 93 1.60 -8.56 -11.15
C PHE A 93 1.02 -8.37 -9.75
N GLY A 94 1.78 -8.71 -8.70
CA GLY A 94 1.31 -8.55 -7.33
C GLY A 94 0.18 -9.51 -6.98
N TYR A 95 0.28 -10.75 -7.41
CA TYR A 95 -0.76 -11.76 -7.19
C TYR A 95 -1.14 -11.89 -5.71
N TRP A 96 -0.16 -11.73 -4.81
CA TRP A 96 -0.40 -11.78 -3.37
C TRP A 96 -1.53 -10.85 -2.94
N PHE A 97 -1.67 -9.70 -3.59
CA PHE A 97 -2.70 -8.72 -3.19
C PHE A 97 -4.13 -9.22 -3.37
N PHE A 98 -4.35 -10.25 -4.18
CA PHE A 98 -5.66 -10.88 -4.28
C PHE A 98 -6.03 -11.70 -3.04
N THR A 99 -5.03 -12.13 -2.29
CA THR A 99 -5.21 -12.94 -1.07
C THR A 99 -4.83 -12.18 0.19
N ALA A 100 -4.49 -10.91 0.08
CA ALA A 100 -4.06 -10.08 1.20
C ALA A 100 -5.18 -9.98 2.25
N PRO A 101 -4.81 -9.81 3.54
CA PRO A 101 -5.82 -9.73 4.61
C PRO A 101 -6.72 -8.51 4.56
N ALA A 102 -6.37 -7.50 3.76
CA ALA A 102 -7.21 -6.31 3.58
C ALA A 102 -6.85 -5.61 2.27
N GLY A 103 -7.73 -4.71 1.84
CA GLY A 103 -7.50 -3.81 0.73
C GLY A 103 -7.71 -2.37 1.17
N VAL A 104 -7.52 -1.41 0.26
CA VAL A 104 -7.66 0.01 0.56
C VAL A 104 -8.99 0.56 0.05
N VAL A 105 -9.54 1.49 0.81
CA VAL A 105 -10.69 2.31 0.41
C VAL A 105 -10.22 3.75 0.44
N TRP A 106 -10.30 4.44 -0.69
CA TRP A 106 -9.90 5.85 -0.77
C TRP A 106 -11.03 6.75 -0.29
N ILE A 107 -10.68 7.73 0.52
CA ILE A 107 -11.63 8.72 1.07
C ILE A 107 -11.30 10.06 0.45
N PHE A 108 -12.19 10.58 -0.38
CA PHE A 108 -12.00 11.86 -1.05
C PHE A 108 -12.60 13.01 -0.24
N GLU A 109 -12.20 14.26 -0.58
CA GLU A 109 -12.55 15.45 0.19
C GLU A 109 -14.04 15.60 0.51
N ASN A 110 -14.91 15.21 -0.41
CA ASN A 110 -16.35 15.30 -0.22
C ASN A 110 -16.95 14.10 0.53
N GLY A 111 -16.11 13.25 1.11
CA GLY A 111 -16.55 12.04 1.80
C GLY A 111 -16.88 10.87 0.89
N VAL A 112 -16.65 11.00 -0.41
CA VAL A 112 -16.87 9.90 -1.35
C VAL A 112 -15.82 8.82 -1.10
N GLU A 113 -16.28 7.57 -1.00
CA GLU A 113 -15.43 6.41 -0.80
C GLU A 113 -15.27 5.65 -2.11
N THR A 114 -14.03 5.28 -2.44
CA THR A 114 -13.75 4.41 -3.58
C THR A 114 -13.16 3.10 -3.05
N TRP A 115 -13.99 2.07 -3.09
CA TRP A 115 -13.62 0.71 -2.69
C TRP A 115 -12.84 0.03 -3.81
N THR A 116 -11.72 -0.59 -3.47
CA THR A 116 -10.81 -1.21 -4.46
C THR A 116 -10.66 -2.72 -4.27
#